data_fea6a3011d0b256c952c5d39f4db93a7
#
_entry.id   fea6a3011d0b256c952c5d39f4db93a7
#
_cell.length_a   1.000
_cell.length_b   1.000
_cell.length_c   1.000
_cell.angle_alpha   90.00
_cell.angle_beta   90.00
_cell.angle_gamma   90.00
#
_symmetry.space_group_name_H-M   'P 1'
#
loop_
_entity.id
_entity.type
_entity.pdbx_description
1 polymer ?
#
loop_
_entity_poly.entity_id
_entity_poly.type
_entity_poly.pdbx_seq_one_letter_code
_entity_poly.pdbx_strand_id
1 'polypeptide(L)'
;MRYCLHPESTGAPVTPLFTCPQFEQQLLRLEAGDAVQRVDDERDEVLYVLEGTGRITVGGETHSLEPGTAVFVSRGTAWSAGEADSLLLLSVLVEDPLPADATHAVIGTGERGVATAGREFDLFAHPDSGCASVTQFVGHIPPGRAPDHFHLYDEVGYILAGEGAFHVGDETAPLQPGTCFHLPARLVHALENFGPGEMQVLGVFRPAGSPAEAYYPDGTAAAVAAAY
;
A
#
# COMPACT_ATOMS: atom_id res chain seq x y z
N MET A 1 3.87 2.68 19.80
CA MET A 1 4.84 3.30 18.83
C MET A 1 4.10 4.28 17.93
N ARG A 2 4.65 5.48 17.69
CA ARG A 2 3.94 6.52 16.88
C ARG A 2 3.81 6.19 15.38
N TYR A 3 4.63 5.29 14.89
CA TYR A 3 4.68 4.91 13.47
C TYR A 3 3.83 3.68 13.14
N CYS A 4 3.17 3.07 14.10
CA CYS A 4 2.40 1.85 13.93
C CYS A 4 1.12 1.94 14.73
N LEU A 5 0.01 1.54 14.14
CA LEU A 5 -1.29 1.45 14.78
C LEU A 5 -2.04 0.21 14.28
N HIS A 6 -2.90 -0.33 15.13
CA HIS A 6 -3.89 -1.32 14.75
C HIS A 6 -5.27 -0.68 14.95
N PRO A 7 -5.98 -0.34 13.86
CA PRO A 7 -7.26 0.36 13.97
C PRO A 7 -8.31 -0.55 14.61
N GLU A 8 -9.12 0.01 15.50
CA GLU A 8 -10.32 -0.68 15.97
C GLU A 8 -11.32 -0.79 14.81
N SER A 9 -11.95 -1.95 14.66
CA SER A 9 -13.03 -2.12 13.68
C SER A 9 -14.26 -1.34 14.17
N THR A 10 -14.50 -0.17 13.60
CA THR A 10 -15.61 0.70 14.00
C THR A 10 -16.89 0.42 13.23
N GLY A 11 -16.85 -0.37 12.14
CA GLY A 11 -17.97 -0.53 11.21
C GLY A 11 -18.32 0.76 10.45
N ALA A 12 -17.53 1.83 10.61
CA ALA A 12 -17.76 3.09 9.92
C ALA A 12 -17.50 2.95 8.41
N PRO A 13 -18.26 3.66 7.53
CA PRO A 13 -18.03 3.67 6.09
C PRO A 13 -16.63 4.16 5.72
N VAL A 14 -16.05 5.06 6.51
CA VAL A 14 -14.68 5.56 6.35
C VAL A 14 -13.98 5.50 7.71
N THR A 15 -12.84 4.84 7.76
CA THR A 15 -11.98 4.78 8.95
C THR A 15 -10.61 5.37 8.62
N PRO A 16 -10.26 6.58 9.11
CA PRO A 16 -8.94 7.15 8.94
C PRO A 16 -7.88 6.28 9.61
N LEU A 17 -6.72 6.16 8.98
CA LEU A 17 -5.56 5.40 9.48
C LEU A 17 -4.39 6.35 9.76
N PHE A 18 -3.65 6.75 8.73
CA PHE A 18 -2.57 7.71 8.84
C PHE A 18 -2.83 8.96 7.99
N THR A 19 -2.45 10.12 8.54
CA THR A 19 -2.34 11.38 7.80
C THR A 19 -0.92 11.89 8.01
N CYS A 20 -0.21 12.11 6.92
CA CYS A 20 1.13 12.67 6.91
C CYS A 20 1.26 13.66 5.73
N PRO A 21 2.37 14.41 5.57
CA PRO A 21 2.50 15.40 4.50
C PRO A 21 2.36 14.87 3.08
N GLN A 22 2.58 13.56 2.88
CA GLN A 22 2.54 12.93 1.56
C GLN A 22 1.23 12.18 1.30
N PHE A 23 0.53 11.72 2.35
CA PHE A 23 -0.57 10.77 2.24
C PHE A 23 -1.68 10.98 3.27
N GLU A 24 -2.90 10.65 2.84
CA GLU A 24 -4.01 10.30 3.73
C GLU A 24 -4.42 8.85 3.45
N GLN A 25 -4.18 7.95 4.42
CA GLN A 25 -4.52 6.53 4.35
C GLN A 25 -5.80 6.26 5.14
N GLN A 26 -6.74 5.51 4.55
CA GLN A 26 -8.03 5.20 5.15
C GLN A 26 -8.60 3.87 4.67
N LEU A 27 -9.51 3.28 5.44
CA LEU A 27 -10.36 2.18 5.01
C LEU A 27 -11.70 2.73 4.53
N LEU A 28 -12.20 2.17 3.43
CA LEU A 28 -13.54 2.40 2.91
C LEU A 28 -14.32 1.09 3.00
N ARG A 29 -15.43 1.11 3.73
CA ARG A 29 -16.33 -0.04 3.89
C ARG A 29 -17.65 0.24 3.22
N LEU A 30 -18.08 -0.68 2.36
CA LEU A 30 -19.39 -0.69 1.74
C LEU A 30 -20.11 -1.99 2.13
N GLU A 31 -21.32 -1.85 2.66
CA GLU A 31 -22.23 -2.97 2.92
C GLU A 31 -23.20 -3.16 1.73
N ALA A 32 -24.00 -4.22 1.79
CA ALA A 32 -24.96 -4.53 0.73
C ALA A 32 -25.91 -3.36 0.44
N GLY A 33 -25.89 -2.90 -0.79
CA GLY A 33 -26.71 -1.76 -1.26
C GLY A 33 -26.05 -0.39 -1.07
N ASP A 34 -24.87 -0.32 -0.45
CA ASP A 34 -24.09 0.91 -0.38
C ASP A 34 -23.42 1.22 -1.72
N ALA A 35 -23.17 2.52 -1.93
CA ALA A 35 -22.34 3.01 -3.01
C ALA A 35 -21.50 4.20 -2.53
N VAL A 36 -20.28 4.28 -3.01
CA VAL A 36 -19.42 5.44 -2.84
C VAL A 36 -19.22 6.10 -4.20
N GLN A 37 -19.21 7.42 -4.21
CA GLN A 37 -18.80 8.20 -5.38
C GLN A 37 -17.84 9.28 -4.92
N ARG A 38 -16.72 9.42 -5.64
CA ARG A 38 -15.69 10.41 -5.35
C ARG A 38 -15.18 11.08 -6.62
N VAL A 39 -14.73 12.30 -6.43
CA VAL A 39 -13.81 13.02 -7.29
C VAL A 39 -12.93 13.87 -6.37
N ASP A 40 -11.65 13.88 -6.60
CA ASP A 40 -10.69 14.76 -5.93
C ASP A 40 -9.93 15.54 -7.00
N ASP A 41 -10.07 16.86 -7.00
CA ASP A 41 -9.46 17.71 -8.02
C ASP A 41 -7.99 18.05 -7.73
N GLU A 42 -7.52 17.72 -6.51
CA GLU A 42 -6.19 18.08 -6.03
C GLU A 42 -5.27 16.87 -5.85
N ARG A 43 -5.83 15.70 -5.53
CA ARG A 43 -5.08 14.49 -5.14
C ARG A 43 -5.34 13.32 -6.07
N ASP A 44 -4.29 12.55 -6.34
CA ASP A 44 -4.43 11.20 -6.88
C ASP A 44 -4.89 10.25 -5.77
N GLU A 45 -5.52 9.13 -6.14
CA GLU A 45 -5.94 8.09 -5.20
C GLU A 45 -5.50 6.71 -5.71
N VAL A 46 -4.91 5.91 -4.84
CA VAL A 46 -4.67 4.48 -5.10
C VAL A 46 -5.50 3.65 -4.13
N LEU A 47 -6.25 2.70 -4.69
CA LEU A 47 -7.12 1.79 -3.98
C LEU A 47 -6.57 0.36 -4.04
N TYR A 48 -6.91 -0.44 -3.03
CA TYR A 48 -6.64 -1.88 -3.03
C TYR A 48 -7.81 -2.62 -2.37
N VAL A 49 -8.32 -3.65 -3.02
CA VAL A 49 -9.40 -4.48 -2.47
C VAL A 49 -8.85 -5.44 -1.44
N LEU A 50 -9.21 -5.23 -0.18
CA LEU A 50 -8.80 -6.08 0.94
C LEU A 50 -9.73 -7.28 1.07
N GLU A 51 -11.05 -7.06 0.99
CA GLU A 51 -12.07 -8.07 1.20
C GLU A 51 -13.30 -7.79 0.34
N GLY A 52 -14.04 -8.86 0.01
CA GLY A 52 -15.31 -8.77 -0.69
C GLY A 52 -15.17 -8.62 -2.21
N THR A 53 -16.32 -8.47 -2.87
CA THR A 53 -16.40 -8.29 -4.32
C THR A 53 -17.40 -7.19 -4.64
N GLY A 54 -17.23 -6.54 -5.79
CA GLY A 54 -18.09 -5.46 -6.22
C GLY A 54 -17.74 -4.97 -7.61
N ARG A 55 -18.15 -3.76 -7.92
CA ARG A 55 -17.83 -3.10 -9.20
C ARG A 55 -17.33 -1.68 -8.94
N ILE A 56 -16.40 -1.23 -9.78
CA ILE A 56 -15.97 0.16 -9.84
C ILE A 56 -16.21 0.72 -11.23
N THR A 57 -16.73 1.93 -11.30
CA THR A 57 -16.79 2.71 -12.54
C THR A 57 -15.81 3.86 -12.39
N VAL A 58 -14.81 3.95 -13.26
CA VAL A 58 -13.79 4.99 -13.27
C VAL A 58 -13.49 5.39 -14.71
N GLY A 59 -13.39 6.69 -14.99
CA GLY A 59 -13.17 7.20 -16.35
C GLY A 59 -14.28 6.82 -17.34
N GLY A 60 -15.46 6.42 -16.85
CA GLY A 60 -16.59 5.95 -17.68
C GLY A 60 -16.59 4.44 -17.99
N GLU A 61 -15.57 3.71 -17.54
CA GLU A 61 -15.45 2.26 -17.71
C GLU A 61 -15.80 1.53 -16.40
N THR A 62 -16.46 0.38 -16.50
CA THR A 62 -16.87 -0.41 -15.33
C THR A 62 -16.09 -1.71 -15.27
N HIS A 63 -15.45 -1.96 -14.12
CA HIS A 63 -14.61 -3.12 -13.85
C HIS A 63 -15.13 -3.89 -12.64
N SER A 64 -14.85 -5.20 -12.59
CA SER A 64 -15.09 -6.03 -11.42
C SER A 64 -13.99 -5.80 -10.39
N LEU A 65 -14.36 -5.82 -9.12
CA LEU A 65 -13.47 -5.78 -7.97
C LEU A 65 -13.49 -7.12 -7.24
N GLU A 66 -12.31 -7.65 -6.94
CA GLU A 66 -12.08 -8.82 -6.11
C GLU A 66 -10.83 -8.61 -5.24
N PRO A 67 -10.66 -9.35 -4.13
CA PRO A 67 -9.47 -9.20 -3.28
C PRO A 67 -8.17 -9.28 -4.09
N GLY A 68 -7.28 -8.32 -3.87
CA GLY A 68 -6.04 -8.19 -4.64
C GLY A 68 -6.11 -7.24 -5.84
N THR A 69 -7.30 -6.76 -6.23
CA THR A 69 -7.40 -5.74 -7.29
C THR A 69 -6.92 -4.39 -6.76
N ALA A 70 -6.01 -3.77 -7.49
CA ALA A 70 -5.58 -2.39 -7.28
C ALA A 70 -6.21 -1.45 -8.30
N VAL A 71 -6.46 -0.20 -7.90
CA VAL A 71 -6.97 0.85 -8.80
C VAL A 71 -6.18 2.13 -8.56
N PHE A 72 -5.67 2.71 -9.64
CA PHE A 72 -5.14 4.06 -9.66
C PHE A 72 -6.18 5.01 -10.26
N VAL A 73 -6.38 6.16 -9.64
CA VAL A 73 -7.26 7.24 -10.10
C VAL A 73 -6.50 8.56 -10.01
N SER A 74 -6.30 9.24 -11.15
CA SER A 74 -5.66 10.56 -11.14
C SER A 74 -6.64 11.63 -10.66
N ARG A 75 -6.11 12.69 -10.08
CA ARG A 75 -6.89 13.88 -9.68
C ARG A 75 -7.82 14.34 -10.82
N GLY A 76 -9.01 14.84 -10.45
CA GLY A 76 -10.03 15.27 -11.39
C GLY A 76 -10.83 14.14 -12.05
N THR A 77 -10.43 12.88 -11.87
CA THR A 77 -11.14 11.73 -12.41
C THR A 77 -12.18 11.25 -11.41
N ALA A 78 -13.44 11.24 -11.82
CA ALA A 78 -14.51 10.70 -11.00
C ALA A 78 -14.51 9.17 -11.02
N TRP A 79 -14.77 8.57 -9.85
CA TRP A 79 -15.00 7.15 -9.72
C TRP A 79 -16.17 6.85 -8.78
N SER A 80 -16.78 5.69 -8.95
CA SER A 80 -17.79 5.15 -8.03
C SER A 80 -17.64 3.66 -7.86
N ALA A 81 -17.88 3.15 -6.64
CA ALA A 81 -17.92 1.72 -6.38
C ALA A 81 -19.22 1.36 -5.66
N GLY A 82 -19.71 0.12 -5.92
CA GLY A 82 -20.93 -0.42 -5.37
C GLY A 82 -21.24 -1.79 -5.95
N GLU A 83 -22.53 -2.17 -5.96
CA GLU A 83 -23.00 -3.51 -6.38
C GLU A 83 -22.26 -4.64 -5.64
N ALA A 84 -22.01 -4.42 -4.33
CA ALA A 84 -21.29 -5.33 -3.47
C ALA A 84 -22.23 -5.98 -2.45
N ASP A 85 -21.93 -7.21 -2.03
CA ASP A 85 -22.51 -7.78 -0.81
C ASP A 85 -21.82 -7.18 0.42
N SER A 86 -20.51 -7.09 0.35
CA SER A 86 -19.64 -6.27 1.22
C SER A 86 -18.36 -6.00 0.47
N LEU A 87 -17.73 -4.85 0.70
CA LEU A 87 -16.47 -4.47 0.08
C LEU A 87 -15.63 -3.66 1.08
N LEU A 88 -14.38 -4.06 1.27
CA LEU A 88 -13.41 -3.32 2.07
C LEU A 88 -12.24 -2.92 1.19
N LEU A 89 -12.02 -1.62 1.07
CA LEU A 89 -10.93 -1.04 0.30
C LEU A 89 -9.94 -0.33 1.24
N LEU A 90 -8.64 -0.50 0.99
CA LEU A 90 -7.65 0.46 1.44
C LEU A 90 -7.55 1.57 0.39
N SER A 91 -7.69 2.81 0.83
CA SER A 91 -7.54 4.02 0.01
C SER A 91 -6.36 4.83 0.52
N VAL A 92 -5.51 5.28 -0.38
CA VAL A 92 -4.41 6.21 -0.10
C VAL A 92 -4.54 7.38 -1.06
N LEU A 93 -4.88 8.55 -0.51
CA LEU A 93 -4.87 9.82 -1.20
C LEU A 93 -3.45 10.38 -1.19
N VAL A 94 -2.97 10.85 -2.33
CA VAL A 94 -1.60 11.32 -2.56
C VAL A 94 -1.61 12.83 -2.68
N GLU A 95 -0.93 13.53 -1.77
CA GLU A 95 -0.84 14.99 -1.75
C GLU A 95 0.09 15.51 -2.87
N ASP A 96 -0.23 16.66 -3.46
CA ASP A 96 0.58 17.31 -4.52
C ASP A 96 1.13 16.35 -5.59
N PRO A 97 0.28 15.54 -6.28
CA PRO A 97 0.77 14.55 -7.21
C PRO A 97 1.41 15.18 -8.46
N LEU A 98 2.40 14.48 -9.03
CA LEU A 98 2.92 14.80 -10.36
C LEU A 98 1.83 14.59 -11.41
N PRO A 99 1.92 15.24 -12.59
CA PRO A 99 1.04 14.92 -13.70
C PRO A 99 1.11 13.43 -14.05
N ALA A 100 -0.03 12.77 -14.04
CA ALA A 100 -0.12 11.36 -14.38
C ALA A 100 -0.17 11.15 -15.90
N ASP A 101 0.36 10.03 -16.38
CA ASP A 101 0.33 9.64 -17.79
C ASP A 101 -0.99 8.94 -18.19
N ALA A 102 -1.75 8.48 -17.19
CA ALA A 102 -3.08 7.92 -17.35
C ALA A 102 -4.09 8.56 -16.40
N THR A 103 -5.37 8.58 -16.76
CA THR A 103 -6.45 9.06 -15.88
C THR A 103 -6.79 8.03 -14.82
N HIS A 104 -6.64 6.74 -15.14
CA HIS A 104 -6.84 5.62 -14.22
C HIS A 104 -6.18 4.36 -14.75
N ALA A 105 -6.00 3.37 -13.84
CA ALA A 105 -5.63 2.00 -14.17
C ALA A 105 -6.31 1.03 -13.19
N VAL A 106 -6.79 -0.11 -13.68
CA VAL A 106 -7.32 -1.22 -12.86
C VAL A 106 -6.42 -2.44 -13.08
N ILE A 107 -5.80 -2.91 -12.01
CA ILE A 107 -4.70 -3.88 -12.06
C ILE A 107 -5.09 -5.09 -11.19
N GLY A 108 -5.46 -6.20 -11.83
CA GLY A 108 -5.86 -7.44 -11.15
C GLY A 108 -4.69 -8.30 -10.68
N THR A 109 -3.53 -8.19 -11.33
CA THR A 109 -2.33 -8.95 -10.99
C THR A 109 -1.12 -8.04 -11.04
N GLY A 110 -0.39 -7.99 -9.94
CA GLY A 110 0.84 -7.20 -9.85
C GLY A 110 2.00 -7.82 -10.65
N GLU A 111 2.96 -6.99 -11.02
CA GLU A 111 4.18 -7.40 -11.70
C GLU A 111 5.22 -7.84 -10.67
N ARG A 112 5.64 -9.12 -10.76
CA ARG A 112 6.59 -9.72 -9.80
C ARG A 112 7.99 -9.18 -9.96
N GLY A 113 8.57 -8.76 -8.82
CA GLY A 113 9.95 -8.33 -8.70
C GLY A 113 10.66 -8.94 -7.49
N VAL A 114 11.97 -8.78 -7.42
CA VAL A 114 12.82 -9.31 -6.35
C VAL A 114 13.47 -8.15 -5.59
N ALA A 115 13.44 -8.22 -4.27
CA ALA A 115 14.10 -7.29 -3.36
C ALA A 115 15.28 -7.95 -2.62
N THR A 116 15.88 -7.24 -1.68
CA THR A 116 17.01 -7.73 -0.87
C THR A 116 16.58 -8.80 0.13
N ALA A 117 17.53 -9.63 0.57
CA ALA A 117 17.34 -10.63 1.64
C ALA A 117 16.20 -11.64 1.37
N GLY A 118 16.05 -12.11 0.12
CA GLY A 118 15.05 -13.12 -0.26
C GLY A 118 13.61 -12.62 -0.26
N ARG A 119 13.39 -11.31 -0.15
CA ARG A 119 12.07 -10.70 -0.28
C ARG A 119 11.69 -10.55 -1.75
N GLU A 120 10.42 -10.67 -2.02
CA GLU A 120 9.81 -10.42 -3.33
C GLU A 120 8.70 -9.38 -3.19
N PHE A 121 8.24 -8.86 -4.31
CA PHE A 121 7.11 -7.94 -4.34
C PHE A 121 6.30 -8.08 -5.63
N ASP A 122 5.04 -7.69 -5.58
CA ASP A 122 4.19 -7.49 -6.74
C ASP A 122 3.92 -5.98 -6.89
N LEU A 123 4.27 -5.39 -8.03
CA LEU A 123 3.97 -4.00 -8.38
C LEU A 123 2.56 -3.87 -8.91
N PHE A 124 1.86 -2.84 -8.47
CA PHE A 124 0.53 -2.48 -8.95
C PHE A 124 0.53 -1.10 -9.61
N ALA A 125 0.14 -0.03 -8.89
CA ALA A 125 0.23 1.31 -9.44
C ALA A 125 1.68 1.82 -9.35
N HIS A 126 2.26 2.20 -10.50
CA HIS A 126 3.62 2.71 -10.62
C HIS A 126 3.75 3.51 -11.94
N PRO A 127 4.88 4.17 -12.22
CA PRO A 127 5.00 5.02 -13.43
C PRO A 127 4.63 4.33 -14.74
N ASP A 128 5.01 3.07 -14.96
CA ASP A 128 4.68 2.37 -16.22
C ASP A 128 3.18 2.02 -16.33
N SER A 129 2.44 2.01 -15.21
CA SER A 129 0.97 1.91 -15.23
C SER A 129 0.27 3.28 -15.32
N GLY A 130 1.04 4.37 -15.52
CA GLY A 130 0.54 5.73 -15.64
C GLY A 130 0.45 6.52 -14.32
N CYS A 131 0.79 5.92 -13.18
CA CYS A 131 0.81 6.58 -11.88
C CYS A 131 2.20 7.17 -11.60
N ALA A 132 2.43 8.44 -11.96
CA ALA A 132 3.75 9.07 -11.89
C ALA A 132 4.25 9.36 -10.47
N SER A 133 3.35 9.50 -9.48
CA SER A 133 3.68 10.03 -8.16
C SER A 133 4.12 8.99 -7.16
N VAL A 134 3.55 7.79 -7.21
CA VAL A 134 3.74 6.75 -6.20
C VAL A 134 4.01 5.39 -6.82
N THR A 135 4.53 4.50 -6.00
CA THR A 135 4.52 3.06 -6.26
C THR A 135 3.66 2.39 -5.19
N GLN A 136 2.68 1.60 -5.64
CA GLN A 136 1.89 0.69 -4.82
C GLN A 136 2.37 -0.74 -5.07
N PHE A 137 2.62 -1.49 -4.00
CA PHE A 137 3.14 -2.85 -4.10
C PHE A 137 2.64 -3.73 -2.96
N VAL A 138 2.70 -5.05 -3.17
CA VAL A 138 2.59 -6.04 -2.10
C VAL A 138 3.94 -6.70 -1.92
N GLY A 139 4.57 -6.49 -0.76
CA GLY A 139 5.82 -7.13 -0.36
C GLY A 139 5.57 -8.50 0.24
N HIS A 140 6.39 -9.48 -0.12
CA HIS A 140 6.41 -10.85 0.39
C HIS A 140 7.65 -11.03 1.27
N ILE A 141 7.45 -11.13 2.58
CA ILE A 141 8.52 -11.16 3.58
C ILE A 141 8.64 -12.57 4.11
N PRO A 142 9.77 -13.28 3.83
CA PRO A 142 10.00 -14.62 4.36
C PRO A 142 10.16 -14.60 5.88
N PRO A 143 10.08 -15.77 6.55
CA PRO A 143 10.34 -15.89 7.99
C PRO A 143 11.69 -15.30 8.40
N GLY A 144 11.71 -14.63 9.55
CA GLY A 144 12.88 -14.02 10.14
C GLY A 144 12.88 -12.49 10.10
N ARG A 145 13.93 -11.90 10.67
CA ARG A 145 14.10 -10.44 10.76
C ARG A 145 14.93 -9.91 9.59
N ALA A 146 14.40 -8.89 8.90
CA ALA A 146 15.16 -8.13 7.94
C ALA A 146 16.32 -7.38 8.63
N PRO A 147 17.45 -7.15 7.95
CA PRO A 147 18.46 -6.21 8.45
C PRO A 147 17.85 -4.83 8.67
N ASP A 148 18.39 -4.08 9.66
CA ASP A 148 18.03 -2.69 9.84
C ASP A 148 18.40 -1.90 8.57
N HIS A 149 17.45 -1.15 8.03
CA HIS A 149 17.61 -0.40 6.79
C HIS A 149 16.71 0.83 6.79
N PHE A 150 16.90 1.71 5.81
CA PHE A 150 16.02 2.82 5.55
C PHE A 150 15.78 2.99 4.04
N HIS A 151 14.71 3.69 3.70
CA HIS A 151 14.38 4.12 2.35
C HIS A 151 14.53 5.63 2.18
N LEU A 152 14.68 6.10 0.94
CA LEU A 152 14.72 7.53 0.63
C LEU A 152 13.33 8.10 0.34
N TYR A 153 12.33 7.26 0.29
CA TYR A 153 10.92 7.60 0.10
C TYR A 153 10.15 7.59 1.43
N ASP A 154 9.00 8.25 1.44
CA ASP A 154 8.00 8.19 2.50
C ASP A 154 6.99 7.09 2.17
N GLU A 155 6.62 6.24 3.11
CA GLU A 155 5.77 5.06 2.87
C GLU A 155 4.68 4.92 3.92
N VAL A 156 3.48 4.54 3.48
CA VAL A 156 2.43 4.01 4.35
C VAL A 156 2.19 2.54 4.01
N GLY A 157 2.10 1.70 5.04
CA GLY A 157 1.94 0.26 4.90
C GLY A 157 0.71 -0.29 5.62
N TYR A 158 0.29 -1.48 5.19
CA TYR A 158 -0.83 -2.24 5.75
C TYR A 158 -0.50 -3.73 5.71
N ILE A 159 -0.63 -4.44 6.82
CA ILE A 159 -0.38 -5.89 6.88
C ILE A 159 -1.60 -6.64 6.34
N LEU A 160 -1.41 -7.35 5.22
CA LEU A 160 -2.44 -8.17 4.59
C LEU A 160 -2.53 -9.56 5.24
N ALA A 161 -1.38 -10.17 5.52
CA ALA A 161 -1.28 -11.53 6.07
C ALA A 161 0.01 -11.71 6.87
N GLY A 162 0.01 -12.72 7.77
CA GLY A 162 1.15 -13.08 8.60
C GLY A 162 1.19 -12.30 9.92
N GLU A 163 2.14 -12.67 10.79
CA GLU A 163 2.36 -12.09 12.11
C GLU A 163 3.83 -11.80 12.33
N GLY A 164 4.14 -10.70 13.01
CA GLY A 164 5.52 -10.31 13.20
C GLY A 164 5.72 -9.11 14.10
N ALA A 165 6.83 -8.40 13.89
CA ALA A 165 7.15 -7.19 14.60
C ALA A 165 7.72 -6.12 13.68
N PHE A 166 7.42 -4.87 14.01
CA PHE A 166 7.98 -3.67 13.44
C PHE A 166 8.97 -3.06 14.44
N HIS A 167 10.22 -2.89 14.02
CA HIS A 167 11.31 -2.38 14.85
C HIS A 167 11.75 -1.01 14.38
N VAL A 168 11.86 -0.05 15.30
CA VAL A 168 12.41 1.29 15.06
C VAL A 168 13.26 1.69 16.27
N GLY A 169 14.59 1.70 16.12
CA GLY A 169 15.49 1.88 17.25
C GLY A 169 15.25 0.83 18.34
N ASP A 170 14.99 1.27 19.57
CA ASP A 170 14.71 0.39 20.71
C ASP A 170 13.20 0.06 20.86
N GLU A 171 12.34 0.65 20.02
CA GLU A 171 10.90 0.40 20.06
C GLU A 171 10.50 -0.77 19.15
N THR A 172 9.53 -1.55 19.61
CA THR A 172 8.95 -2.65 18.86
C THR A 172 7.43 -2.61 18.95
N ALA A 173 6.74 -2.82 17.83
CA ALA A 173 5.29 -2.96 17.77
C ALA A 173 4.89 -4.27 17.09
N PRO A 174 3.81 -4.95 17.54
CA PRO A 174 3.33 -6.15 16.89
C PRO A 174 2.75 -5.84 15.51
N LEU A 175 2.97 -6.75 14.56
CA LEU A 175 2.36 -6.76 13.23
C LEU A 175 1.42 -7.96 13.13
N GLN A 176 0.20 -7.70 12.67
CA GLN A 176 -0.82 -8.69 12.35
C GLN A 176 -1.74 -8.13 11.26
N PRO A 177 -2.55 -8.95 10.57
CA PRO A 177 -3.49 -8.45 9.56
C PRO A 177 -4.30 -7.27 10.07
N GLY A 178 -4.37 -6.20 9.29
CA GLY A 178 -5.01 -4.94 9.68
C GLY A 178 -4.09 -3.93 10.37
N THR A 179 -2.89 -4.29 10.79
CA THR A 179 -1.93 -3.32 11.32
C THR A 179 -1.41 -2.40 10.22
N CYS A 180 -1.39 -1.10 10.50
CA CYS A 180 -0.88 -0.07 9.61
C CYS A 180 0.40 0.55 10.17
N PHE A 181 1.25 1.06 9.29
CA PHE A 181 2.43 1.82 9.71
C PHE A 181 2.75 2.95 8.73
N HIS A 182 3.51 3.93 9.21
CA HIS A 182 4.07 5.02 8.43
C HIS A 182 5.58 5.02 8.60
N LEU A 183 6.31 5.03 7.49
CA LEU A 183 7.76 5.09 7.39
C LEU A 183 8.17 6.42 6.75
N PRO A 184 8.47 7.45 7.54
CA PRO A 184 9.13 8.65 7.01
C PRO A 184 10.43 8.29 6.31
N ALA A 185 10.77 9.01 5.24
CA ALA A 185 12.04 8.85 4.56
C ALA A 185 13.22 8.87 5.56
N ARG A 186 14.18 7.97 5.37
CA ARG A 186 15.38 7.79 6.20
C ARG A 186 15.13 7.27 7.63
N LEU A 187 13.93 6.86 7.98
CA LEU A 187 13.69 6.17 9.25
C LEU A 187 14.31 4.78 9.20
N VAL A 188 15.32 4.53 10.05
CA VAL A 188 15.92 3.19 10.18
C VAL A 188 14.92 2.27 10.86
N HIS A 189 14.61 1.15 10.20
CA HIS A 189 13.61 0.19 10.65
C HIS A 189 13.93 -1.23 10.21
N ALA A 190 13.20 -2.20 10.77
CA ALA A 190 13.17 -3.57 10.29
C ALA A 190 11.78 -4.17 10.48
N LEU A 191 11.38 -5.02 9.55
CA LEU A 191 10.24 -5.92 9.69
C LEU A 191 10.76 -7.31 10.04
N GLU A 192 10.09 -7.98 10.96
CA GLU A 192 10.38 -9.35 11.37
C GLU A 192 9.11 -10.19 11.21
N ASN A 193 9.21 -11.29 10.51
CA ASN A 193 8.12 -12.25 10.32
C ASN A 193 8.32 -13.44 11.27
N PHE A 194 7.37 -13.67 12.16
CA PHE A 194 7.39 -14.77 13.14
C PHE A 194 6.74 -16.05 12.62
N GLY A 195 6.00 -15.96 11.52
CA GLY A 195 5.27 -17.09 10.97
C GLY A 195 6.17 -18.07 10.20
N PRO A 196 5.68 -19.28 9.93
CA PRO A 196 6.37 -20.25 9.09
C PRO A 196 6.22 -19.96 7.58
N GLY A 197 5.26 -19.13 7.20
CA GLY A 197 4.99 -18.67 5.82
C GLY A 197 5.36 -17.22 5.62
N GLU A 198 5.03 -16.69 4.46
CA GLU A 198 5.27 -15.27 4.13
C GLU A 198 4.35 -14.34 4.93
N MET A 199 4.88 -13.20 5.36
CA MET A 199 4.09 -12.05 5.77
C MET A 199 3.91 -11.13 4.56
N GLN A 200 2.68 -10.69 4.29
CA GLN A 200 2.36 -9.83 3.16
C GLN A 200 2.08 -8.40 3.62
N VAL A 201 2.75 -7.46 2.99
CA VAL A 201 2.66 -6.02 3.30
C VAL A 201 2.25 -5.27 2.05
N LEU A 202 1.09 -4.62 2.08
CA LEU A 202 0.70 -3.65 1.06
C LEU A 202 1.36 -2.31 1.43
N GLY A 203 2.19 -1.78 0.54
CA GLY A 203 2.87 -0.51 0.69
C GLY A 203 2.50 0.48 -0.41
N VAL A 204 2.46 1.77 -0.06
CA VAL A 204 2.38 2.88 -0.99
C VAL A 204 3.45 3.89 -0.60
N PHE A 205 4.36 4.21 -1.52
CA PHE A 205 5.45 5.12 -1.22
C PHE A 205 5.67 6.19 -2.30
N ARG A 206 6.27 7.30 -1.86
CA ARG A 206 6.61 8.47 -2.68
C ARG A 206 8.00 9.02 -2.31
N PRO A 207 8.85 9.47 -3.31
CA PRO A 207 8.56 9.41 -4.75
C PRO A 207 8.46 7.98 -5.27
N ALA A 208 7.82 7.83 -6.44
CA ALA A 208 7.75 6.55 -7.14
C ALA A 208 9.14 6.00 -7.44
N GLY A 209 9.29 4.67 -7.37
CA GLY A 209 10.58 3.99 -7.56
C GLY A 209 10.45 2.48 -7.36
N SER A 210 11.54 1.83 -7.01
CA SER A 210 11.58 0.39 -6.75
C SER A 210 11.42 0.05 -5.27
N PRO A 211 10.53 -0.89 -4.88
CA PRO A 211 10.48 -1.40 -3.51
C PRO A 211 11.78 -2.10 -3.05
N ALA A 212 12.65 -2.46 -4.00
CA ALA A 212 13.97 -3.04 -3.70
C ALA A 212 15.00 -2.00 -3.25
N GLU A 213 14.73 -0.71 -3.41
CA GLU A 213 15.66 0.35 -3.01
C GLU A 213 15.71 0.49 -1.48
N ALA A 214 16.84 0.10 -0.90
CA ALA A 214 17.07 0.18 0.53
C ALA A 214 18.54 0.49 0.83
N TYR A 215 18.81 1.09 1.99
CA TYR A 215 20.14 1.49 2.44
C TYR A 215 20.36 1.01 3.86
N TYR A 216 21.53 0.48 4.15
CA TYR A 216 21.93 0.15 5.51
C TYR A 216 22.17 1.43 6.35
N PRO A 217 22.17 1.36 7.70
CA PRO A 217 22.35 2.54 8.55
C PRO A 217 23.65 3.33 8.29
N ASP A 218 24.68 2.69 7.74
CA ASP A 218 25.94 3.34 7.34
C ASP A 218 25.85 4.07 5.98
N GLY A 219 24.69 4.01 5.31
CA GLY A 219 24.43 4.65 4.02
C GLY A 219 24.82 3.80 2.80
N THR A 220 25.32 2.59 2.97
CA THR A 220 25.58 1.69 1.86
C THR A 220 24.28 1.12 1.29
N ALA A 221 24.16 1.04 -0.05
CA ALA A 221 23.00 0.44 -0.69
C ALA A 221 22.91 -1.06 -0.37
N ALA A 222 21.73 -1.53 0.01
CA ALA A 222 21.47 -2.94 0.19
C ALA A 222 21.41 -3.61 -1.19
N ALA A 223 22.29 -4.61 -1.42
CA ALA A 223 22.36 -5.30 -2.69
C ALA A 223 21.12 -6.18 -2.90
N VAL A 224 20.46 -6.07 -4.05
CA VAL A 224 19.50 -7.08 -4.53
C VAL A 224 20.32 -8.32 -4.86
N ALA A 225 19.93 -9.48 -4.31
CA ALA A 225 20.57 -10.73 -4.70
C ALA A 225 20.41 -10.91 -6.23
N ALA A 226 21.52 -11.08 -6.95
CA ALA A 226 21.43 -11.39 -8.38
C ALA A 226 20.60 -12.68 -8.53
N ALA A 227 19.54 -12.62 -9.32
CA ALA A 227 18.85 -13.83 -9.75
C ALA A 227 19.84 -14.66 -10.58
N TYR A 228 20.18 -15.85 -10.10
CA TYR A 228 20.97 -16.84 -10.83
C TYR A 228 20.06 -17.71 -11.67
#